data_4352ebb45a1839f9da2aed9f4a2438b7
#
_entry.id   4352ebb45a1839f9da2aed9f4a2438b7
#
_cell.length_a   1.000
_cell.length_b   1.000
_cell.length_c   1.000
_cell.angle_alpha   90.00
_cell.angle_beta   90.00
_cell.angle_gamma   90.00
#
_symmetry.space_group_name_H-M   'P 1'
#
loop_
_entity.id
_entity.type
_entity.pdbx_description
1 polymer ?
#
loop_
_entity_poly.entity_id
_entity_poly.type
_entity_poly.pdbx_seq_one_letter_code
_entity_poly.pdbx_strand_id
1 'polypeptide(L)'
;MKNKFNICIIGAGIVGLAIAERLSRFYENILVVEKEHTFGQHISSRNSEVIHSGFYYPKSSLKSNLCIEGNKMLYDFAEKYHINYKKCGKLVVISNKKEEDELINIKNHALKCGLKNIKILNKEESKIIEPIVNCYKSLFIPNAGIIDSHGIMAKLEYLSKKNDVNFLYQSSITSISKENNYYKISINNDEILISDIVINAAGLWSDKISNMIGLNKYKIEYYKGDYFKSRSLRNLNCLIYPLPSISSLGIH
;
A
#
# COMPACT_ATOMS: atom_id res chain seq x y z
N MET A 1 0.96 20.69 30.42
CA MET A 1 2.00 19.76 29.91
C MET A 1 1.88 19.71 28.40
N LYS A 2 2.77 20.43 27.71
CA LYS A 2 2.75 20.56 26.21
C LYS A 2 3.09 19.27 25.44
N ASN A 3 3.56 18.21 26.13
CA ASN A 3 4.10 17.01 25.48
C ASN A 3 3.29 15.73 25.79
N LYS A 4 2.00 15.85 26.15
CA LYS A 4 1.12 14.70 26.34
C LYS A 4 0.08 14.62 25.22
N PHE A 5 -0.02 13.43 24.61
CA PHE A 5 -0.94 13.10 23.51
C PHE A 5 -1.81 11.90 23.88
N ASN A 6 -3.02 11.84 23.34
CA ASN A 6 -3.86 10.65 23.49
C ASN A 6 -3.35 9.52 22.61
N ILE A 7 -2.94 9.86 21.38
CA ILE A 7 -2.45 8.89 20.39
C ILE A 7 -1.19 9.43 19.73
N CYS A 8 -0.12 8.62 19.72
CA CYS A 8 1.09 8.85 18.96
C CYS A 8 1.20 7.81 17.85
N ILE A 9 1.25 8.28 16.60
CA ILE A 9 1.44 7.43 15.41
C ILE A 9 2.88 7.60 14.94
N ILE A 10 3.63 6.51 14.84
CA ILE A 10 5.02 6.50 14.41
C ILE A 10 5.11 6.17 12.92
N GLY A 11 5.50 7.16 12.12
CA GLY A 11 5.65 7.08 10.68
C GLY A 11 4.54 7.79 9.91
N ALA A 12 4.93 8.70 9.00
CA ALA A 12 4.05 9.42 8.07
C ALA A 12 4.09 8.81 6.66
N GLY A 13 4.21 7.48 6.54
CA GLY A 13 3.90 6.75 5.32
C GLY A 13 2.40 6.68 5.08
N ILE A 14 1.98 6.11 3.94
CA ILE A 14 0.56 6.04 3.57
C ILE A 14 -0.31 5.38 4.64
N VAL A 15 0.21 4.37 5.35
CA VAL A 15 -0.52 3.67 6.42
C VAL A 15 -0.70 4.58 7.63
N GLY A 16 0.36 5.24 8.09
CA GLY A 16 0.28 6.17 9.24
C GLY A 16 -0.64 7.35 8.97
N LEU A 17 -0.57 7.91 7.74
CA LEU A 17 -1.45 9.00 7.32
C LEU A 17 -2.92 8.58 7.24
N ALA A 18 -3.21 7.38 6.72
CA ALA A 18 -4.57 6.86 6.65
C ALA A 18 -5.15 6.59 8.06
N ILE A 19 -4.32 6.08 8.98
CA ILE A 19 -4.70 5.90 10.39
C ILE A 19 -4.96 7.26 11.05
N ALA A 20 -4.08 8.24 10.85
CA ALA A 20 -4.22 9.58 11.41
C ALA A 20 -5.52 10.24 10.94
N GLU A 21 -5.78 10.21 9.63
CA GLU A 21 -7.01 10.76 9.06
C GLU A 21 -8.26 10.06 9.62
N ARG A 22 -8.23 8.73 9.70
CA ARG A 22 -9.38 7.98 10.19
C ARG A 22 -9.66 8.23 11.66
N LEU A 23 -8.62 8.22 12.50
CA LEU A 23 -8.74 8.41 13.94
C LEU A 23 -9.12 9.86 14.32
N SER A 24 -8.62 10.86 13.58
CA SER A 24 -8.93 12.26 13.82
C SER A 24 -10.43 12.64 13.70
N ARG A 25 -11.23 11.76 13.14
CA ARG A 25 -12.69 11.93 13.09
C ARG A 25 -13.39 11.58 14.40
N PHE A 26 -12.71 10.91 15.31
CA PHE A 26 -13.30 10.34 16.54
C PHE A 26 -12.49 10.66 17.79
N TYR A 27 -11.22 11.02 17.64
CA TYR A 27 -10.29 11.27 18.72
C TYR A 27 -9.56 12.58 18.51
N GLU A 28 -9.24 13.23 19.61
CA GLU A 28 -8.49 14.48 19.64
C GLU A 28 -7.05 14.23 20.13
N ASN A 29 -6.21 15.26 20.02
CA ASN A 29 -4.85 15.28 20.53
C ASN A 29 -3.99 14.11 20.00
N ILE A 30 -3.98 13.99 18.67
CA ILE A 30 -3.20 12.99 17.93
C ILE A 30 -1.90 13.64 17.45
N LEU A 31 -0.79 12.91 17.61
CA LEU A 31 0.52 13.26 17.06
C LEU A 31 0.97 12.20 16.06
N VAL A 32 1.46 12.64 14.92
CA VAL A 32 2.23 11.81 13.98
C VAL A 32 3.70 12.22 14.05
N VAL A 33 4.59 11.26 14.34
CA VAL A 33 6.05 11.47 14.39
C VAL A 33 6.69 10.83 13.17
N GLU A 34 7.47 11.61 12.42
CA GLU A 34 8.16 11.15 11.21
C GLU A 34 9.63 11.58 11.25
N LYS A 35 10.53 10.64 10.97
CA LYS A 35 11.98 10.89 10.99
C LYS A 35 12.47 11.75 9.83
N GLU A 36 11.78 11.70 8.71
CA GLU A 36 12.12 12.45 7.50
C GLU A 36 11.54 13.87 7.55
N HIS A 37 12.00 14.72 6.62
CA HIS A 37 11.57 16.12 6.53
C HIS A 37 10.12 16.30 6.03
N THR A 38 9.51 15.26 5.46
CA THR A 38 8.13 15.23 4.98
C THR A 38 7.61 13.80 4.92
N PHE A 39 6.31 13.65 4.63
CA PHE A 39 5.67 12.35 4.52
C PHE A 39 6.19 11.49 3.35
N GLY A 40 5.99 10.20 3.44
CA GLY A 40 6.06 9.25 2.32
C GLY A 40 7.44 9.05 1.69
N GLN A 41 8.55 9.31 2.38
CA GLN A 41 9.89 9.31 1.79
C GLN A 41 10.46 7.93 1.45
N HIS A 42 9.82 6.85 1.90
CA HIS A 42 10.29 5.47 1.72
C HIS A 42 9.36 4.66 0.81
N ILE A 43 8.89 3.47 1.24
CA ILE A 43 8.09 2.54 0.42
C ILE A 43 6.86 3.21 -0.19
N SER A 44 6.23 4.14 0.53
CA SER A 44 5.02 4.82 0.05
C SER A 44 5.23 5.66 -1.22
N SER A 45 6.46 6.06 -1.52
CA SER A 45 6.85 6.73 -2.78
C SER A 45 7.74 5.86 -3.68
N ARG A 46 8.05 4.64 -3.28
CA ARG A 46 8.93 3.72 -4.00
C ARG A 46 8.19 2.42 -4.31
N ASN A 47 7.13 2.54 -5.09
CA ASN A 47 6.25 1.45 -5.48
C ASN A 47 5.73 1.69 -6.91
N SER A 48 5.00 0.74 -7.47
CA SER A 48 4.44 0.80 -8.83
C SER A 48 3.08 1.48 -8.91
N GLU A 49 2.56 2.02 -7.82
CA GLU A 49 1.28 2.75 -7.73
C GLU A 49 0.07 1.95 -8.23
N VAL A 50 0.17 0.62 -8.21
CA VAL A 50 -0.87 -0.28 -8.72
C VAL A 50 -1.96 -0.49 -7.67
N ILE A 51 -3.20 -0.26 -8.08
CA ILE A 51 -4.38 -0.68 -7.34
C ILE A 51 -4.60 -2.17 -7.64
N HIS A 52 -4.17 -3.03 -6.72
CA HIS A 52 -4.31 -4.47 -6.85
C HIS A 52 -5.75 -4.95 -6.63
N SER A 53 -6.10 -6.08 -7.26
CA SER A 53 -7.45 -6.67 -7.18
C SER A 53 -7.61 -7.72 -6.07
N GLY A 54 -6.54 -8.08 -5.36
CA GLY A 54 -6.58 -8.93 -4.16
C GLY A 54 -6.69 -10.45 -4.39
N PHE A 55 -6.78 -10.92 -5.61
CA PHE A 55 -7.05 -12.34 -5.92
C PHE A 55 -5.82 -13.26 -5.90
N TYR A 56 -4.61 -12.73 -5.84
CA TYR A 56 -3.39 -13.56 -5.78
C TYR A 56 -3.15 -14.19 -4.39
N TYR A 57 -3.88 -13.75 -3.40
CA TYR A 57 -3.70 -14.21 -2.03
C TYR A 57 -4.69 -15.32 -1.69
N PRO A 58 -4.39 -16.20 -0.72
CA PRO A 58 -5.32 -17.23 -0.28
C PRO A 58 -6.67 -16.62 0.07
N LYS A 59 -7.74 -17.25 -0.42
CA LYS A 59 -9.12 -16.82 -0.14
C LYS A 59 -9.33 -16.72 1.38
N SER A 60 -10.04 -15.69 1.81
CA SER A 60 -10.34 -15.41 3.23
C SER A 60 -9.12 -15.04 4.10
N SER A 61 -7.92 -14.92 3.52
CA SER A 61 -6.80 -14.30 4.24
C SER A 61 -7.09 -12.83 4.49
N LEU A 62 -6.57 -12.28 5.59
CA LEU A 62 -6.69 -10.85 5.89
C LEU A 62 -6.17 -10.00 4.72
N LYS A 63 -5.06 -10.42 4.11
CA LYS A 63 -4.45 -9.73 2.95
C LYS A 63 -5.38 -9.71 1.73
N SER A 64 -6.05 -10.83 1.42
CA SER A 64 -7.02 -10.89 0.30
C SER A 64 -8.21 -9.98 0.55
N ASN A 65 -8.82 -10.09 1.73
CA ASN A 65 -10.01 -9.32 2.09
C ASN A 65 -9.74 -7.83 2.09
N LEU A 66 -8.67 -7.39 2.77
CA LEU A 66 -8.30 -5.97 2.83
C LEU A 66 -7.88 -5.41 1.46
N CYS A 67 -7.25 -6.24 0.59
CA CYS A 67 -6.89 -5.79 -0.74
C CYS A 67 -8.13 -5.60 -1.65
N ILE A 68 -9.11 -6.48 -1.56
CA ILE A 68 -10.36 -6.37 -2.32
C ILE A 68 -11.18 -5.16 -1.85
N GLU A 69 -11.33 -4.98 -0.54
CA GLU A 69 -12.01 -3.83 0.04
C GLU A 69 -11.28 -2.52 -0.28
N GLY A 70 -9.96 -2.50 -0.07
CA GLY A 70 -9.10 -1.36 -0.34
C GLY A 70 -9.10 -0.95 -1.81
N ASN A 71 -9.22 -1.89 -2.76
CA ASN A 71 -9.38 -1.57 -4.18
C ASN A 71 -10.55 -0.62 -4.41
N LYS A 72 -11.72 -0.95 -3.87
CA LYS A 72 -12.91 -0.10 -3.97
C LYS A 72 -12.71 1.23 -3.25
N MET A 73 -12.22 1.19 -2.01
CA MET A 73 -12.01 2.38 -1.18
C MET A 73 -11.04 3.37 -1.84
N LEU A 74 -9.99 2.89 -2.52
CA LEU A 74 -9.02 3.75 -3.21
C LEU A 74 -9.64 4.48 -4.39
N TYR A 75 -10.47 3.81 -5.21
CA TYR A 75 -11.19 4.48 -6.29
C TYR A 75 -12.19 5.50 -5.75
N ASP A 76 -13.00 5.12 -4.75
CA ASP A 76 -13.98 6.03 -4.12
C ASP A 76 -13.29 7.27 -3.50
N PHE A 77 -12.12 7.07 -2.87
CA PHE A 77 -11.32 8.15 -2.30
C PHE A 77 -10.74 9.06 -3.38
N ALA A 78 -10.16 8.47 -4.43
CA ALA A 78 -9.57 9.22 -5.54
C ALA A 78 -10.62 10.08 -6.26
N GLU A 79 -11.79 9.51 -6.53
CA GLU A 79 -12.91 10.23 -7.16
C GLU A 79 -13.39 11.37 -6.27
N LYS A 80 -13.66 11.09 -4.99
CA LYS A 80 -14.14 12.08 -4.01
C LYS A 80 -13.21 13.28 -3.86
N TYR A 81 -11.90 13.05 -3.94
CA TYR A 81 -10.91 14.09 -3.67
C TYR A 81 -10.14 14.54 -4.90
N HIS A 82 -10.58 14.13 -6.10
CA HIS A 82 -9.99 14.51 -7.39
C HIS A 82 -8.49 14.16 -7.49
N ILE A 83 -8.12 12.97 -6.99
CA ILE A 83 -6.77 12.43 -7.10
C ILE A 83 -6.68 11.68 -8.43
N ASN A 84 -5.58 11.86 -9.15
CA ASN A 84 -5.37 11.20 -10.43
C ASN A 84 -5.32 9.68 -10.29
N TYR A 85 -6.11 8.99 -11.09
CA TYR A 85 -6.08 7.54 -11.21
C TYR A 85 -6.50 7.10 -12.61
N LYS A 86 -6.14 5.87 -12.98
CA LYS A 86 -6.60 5.24 -14.21
C LYS A 86 -7.01 3.81 -13.92
N LYS A 87 -8.29 3.49 -14.10
CA LYS A 87 -8.82 2.12 -14.01
C LYS A 87 -8.58 1.42 -15.35
N CYS A 88 -7.33 1.14 -15.64
CA CYS A 88 -6.88 0.64 -16.94
C CYS A 88 -7.02 -0.89 -17.10
N GLY A 89 -7.31 -1.60 -16.03
CA GLY A 89 -7.30 -3.06 -16.06
C GLY A 89 -5.89 -3.66 -16.08
N LYS A 90 -5.85 -4.98 -16.07
CA LYS A 90 -4.62 -5.77 -16.12
C LYS A 90 -4.78 -7.00 -16.99
N LEU A 91 -3.79 -7.29 -17.81
CA LEU A 91 -3.61 -8.56 -18.52
C LEU A 91 -2.58 -9.40 -17.76
N VAL A 92 -2.96 -10.61 -17.35
CA VAL A 92 -2.00 -11.65 -16.94
C VAL A 92 -1.77 -12.52 -18.18
N VAL A 93 -0.56 -12.47 -18.72
CA VAL A 93 -0.24 -13.08 -20.02
C VAL A 93 0.45 -14.43 -19.86
N ILE A 94 0.19 -15.33 -20.81
CA ILE A 94 0.90 -16.59 -20.97
C ILE A 94 1.53 -16.66 -22.37
N SER A 95 2.69 -17.30 -22.46
CA SER A 95 3.48 -17.37 -23.67
C SER A 95 3.19 -18.61 -24.51
N ASN A 96 2.66 -19.67 -23.90
CA ASN A 96 2.46 -20.96 -24.55
C ASN A 96 1.30 -21.74 -23.92
N LYS A 97 0.88 -22.82 -24.62
CA LYS A 97 -0.25 -23.66 -24.21
C LYS A 97 -0.05 -24.38 -22.87
N LYS A 98 1.20 -24.65 -22.47
CA LYS A 98 1.48 -25.40 -21.22
C LYS A 98 1.09 -24.61 -19.96
N GLU A 99 0.98 -23.30 -20.07
CA GLU A 99 0.62 -22.38 -18.99
C GLU A 99 -0.91 -22.15 -18.87
N GLU A 100 -1.71 -22.78 -19.74
CA GLU A 100 -3.15 -22.52 -19.83
C GLU A 100 -3.91 -22.98 -18.60
N ASP A 101 -3.57 -24.15 -18.05
CA ASP A 101 -4.22 -24.69 -16.84
C ASP A 101 -4.00 -23.77 -15.64
N GLU A 102 -2.80 -23.19 -15.50
CA GLU A 102 -2.50 -22.24 -14.43
C GLU A 102 -3.31 -20.95 -14.61
N LEU A 103 -3.44 -20.44 -15.84
CA LEU A 103 -4.26 -19.27 -16.12
C LEU A 103 -5.73 -19.50 -15.77
N ILE A 104 -6.26 -20.71 -16.06
CA ILE A 104 -7.63 -21.12 -15.71
C ILE A 104 -7.78 -21.21 -14.18
N ASN A 105 -6.79 -21.76 -13.50
CA ASN A 105 -6.79 -21.86 -12.04
C ASN A 105 -6.82 -20.47 -11.38
N ILE A 106 -6.02 -19.52 -11.89
CA ILE A 106 -6.03 -18.13 -11.42
C ILE A 106 -7.40 -17.49 -11.64
N LYS A 107 -8.00 -17.67 -12.82
CA LYS A 107 -9.37 -17.18 -13.08
C LYS A 107 -10.37 -17.73 -12.07
N ASN A 108 -10.37 -19.06 -11.89
CA ASN A 108 -11.31 -19.72 -10.98
C ASN A 108 -11.12 -19.25 -9.53
N HIS A 109 -9.87 -19.06 -9.11
CA HIS A 109 -9.55 -18.50 -7.80
C HIS A 109 -10.06 -17.06 -7.65
N ALA A 110 -9.84 -16.22 -8.63
CA ALA A 110 -10.30 -14.83 -8.64
C ALA A 110 -11.84 -14.75 -8.56
N LEU A 111 -12.55 -15.59 -9.29
CA LEU A 111 -14.02 -15.69 -9.20
C LEU A 111 -14.48 -16.12 -7.79
N LYS A 112 -13.78 -17.09 -7.17
CA LYS A 112 -14.04 -17.53 -5.77
C LYS A 112 -13.76 -16.42 -4.76
N CYS A 113 -12.87 -15.47 -5.07
CA CYS A 113 -12.60 -14.27 -4.28
C CYS A 113 -13.64 -13.15 -4.51
N GLY A 114 -14.64 -13.37 -5.36
CA GLY A 114 -15.72 -12.42 -5.62
C GLY A 114 -15.45 -11.41 -6.72
N LEU A 115 -14.34 -11.54 -7.45
CA LEU A 115 -14.08 -10.68 -8.61
C LEU A 115 -15.07 -11.01 -9.75
N LYS A 116 -15.50 -9.96 -10.46
CA LYS A 116 -16.47 -10.07 -11.56
C LYS A 116 -15.83 -9.64 -12.88
N ASN A 117 -16.47 -10.05 -13.99
CA ASN A 117 -16.09 -9.63 -15.34
C ASN A 117 -14.66 -10.01 -15.77
N ILE A 118 -14.10 -11.08 -15.19
CA ILE A 118 -12.79 -11.61 -15.54
C ILE A 118 -12.94 -12.51 -16.78
N LYS A 119 -12.12 -12.30 -17.80
CA LYS A 119 -12.20 -13.01 -19.08
C LYS A 119 -10.84 -13.58 -19.46
N ILE A 120 -10.82 -14.83 -19.93
CA ILE A 120 -9.69 -15.35 -20.70
C ILE A 120 -9.87 -14.87 -22.13
N LEU A 121 -8.82 -14.29 -22.68
CA LEU A 121 -8.76 -13.71 -24.00
C LEU A 121 -7.76 -14.49 -24.86
N ASN A 122 -8.06 -14.67 -26.13
CA ASN A 122 -7.10 -15.15 -27.10
C ASN A 122 -6.11 -14.03 -27.48
N LYS A 123 -5.18 -14.33 -28.40
CA LYS A 123 -4.13 -13.39 -28.84
C LYS A 123 -4.74 -12.12 -29.46
N GLU A 124 -5.71 -12.28 -30.34
CA GLU A 124 -6.36 -11.20 -31.06
C GLU A 124 -7.17 -10.29 -30.12
N GLU A 125 -7.96 -10.88 -29.24
CA GLU A 125 -8.72 -10.17 -28.21
C GLU A 125 -7.79 -9.41 -27.24
N SER A 126 -6.64 -10.02 -26.89
CA SER A 126 -5.64 -9.37 -26.03
C SER A 126 -5.06 -8.12 -26.71
N LYS A 127 -4.79 -8.17 -28.03
CA LYS A 127 -4.30 -7.04 -28.82
C LYS A 127 -5.33 -5.91 -28.99
N ILE A 128 -6.61 -6.21 -28.92
CA ILE A 128 -7.66 -5.15 -28.90
C ILE A 128 -7.52 -4.29 -27.64
N ILE A 129 -7.19 -4.90 -26.50
CA ILE A 129 -7.00 -4.18 -25.24
C ILE A 129 -5.64 -3.47 -25.22
N GLU A 130 -4.57 -4.21 -25.58
CA GLU A 130 -3.21 -3.70 -25.60
C GLU A 130 -2.50 -4.12 -26.89
N PRO A 131 -2.41 -3.22 -27.89
CA PRO A 131 -1.92 -3.55 -29.22
C PRO A 131 -0.48 -4.10 -29.28
N ILE A 132 0.37 -3.69 -28.34
CA ILE A 132 1.77 -4.13 -28.32
C ILE A 132 1.98 -5.49 -27.65
N VAL A 133 0.95 -6.03 -26.97
CA VAL A 133 1.09 -7.30 -26.27
C VAL A 133 1.25 -8.45 -27.26
N ASN A 134 2.24 -9.30 -27.02
CA ASN A 134 2.43 -10.53 -27.75
C ASN A 134 2.36 -11.72 -26.78
N CYS A 135 1.23 -12.40 -26.76
CA CYS A 135 0.97 -13.52 -25.85
C CYS A 135 0.24 -14.65 -26.59
N TYR A 136 0.22 -15.82 -25.99
CA TYR A 136 -0.61 -16.95 -26.45
C TYR A 136 -2.07 -16.74 -26.05
N LYS A 137 -2.30 -16.47 -24.75
CA LYS A 137 -3.58 -16.07 -24.16
C LYS A 137 -3.33 -15.10 -23.02
N SER A 138 -4.37 -14.44 -22.56
CA SER A 138 -4.30 -13.60 -21.35
C SER A 138 -5.55 -13.72 -20.49
N LEU A 139 -5.43 -13.35 -19.22
CA LEU A 139 -6.54 -13.15 -18.30
C LEU A 139 -6.72 -11.67 -18.08
N PHE A 140 -7.85 -11.11 -18.50
CA PHE A 140 -8.18 -9.71 -18.29
C PHE A 140 -8.89 -9.51 -16.95
N ILE A 141 -8.40 -8.56 -16.17
CA ILE A 141 -8.89 -8.20 -14.83
C ILE A 141 -9.22 -6.72 -14.83
N PRO A 142 -10.51 -6.34 -14.96
CA PRO A 142 -10.92 -4.96 -15.24
C PRO A 142 -10.82 -4.00 -14.05
N ASN A 143 -10.75 -4.50 -12.82
CA ASN A 143 -10.73 -3.67 -11.62
C ASN A 143 -9.32 -3.29 -11.13
N ALA A 144 -8.27 -3.70 -11.82
CA ALA A 144 -6.92 -3.22 -11.57
C ALA A 144 -6.73 -1.82 -12.18
N GLY A 145 -5.78 -1.06 -11.63
CA GLY A 145 -5.46 0.27 -12.13
C GLY A 145 -4.22 0.85 -11.50
N ILE A 146 -3.99 2.12 -11.75
CA ILE A 146 -2.91 2.92 -11.17
C ILE A 146 -3.48 4.16 -10.50
N ILE A 147 -2.77 4.69 -9.52
CA ILE A 147 -3.21 5.85 -8.73
C ILE A 147 -2.00 6.69 -8.31
N ASP A 148 -2.18 7.99 -8.23
CA ASP A 148 -1.19 8.92 -7.69
C ASP A 148 -1.06 8.73 -6.17
N SER A 149 -0.07 7.96 -5.75
CA SER A 149 0.20 7.69 -4.33
C SER A 149 0.61 8.94 -3.55
N HIS A 150 1.28 9.88 -4.20
CA HIS A 150 1.67 11.15 -3.60
C HIS A 150 0.46 12.05 -3.37
N GLY A 151 -0.45 12.13 -4.33
CA GLY A 151 -1.72 12.84 -4.20
C GLY A 151 -2.58 12.28 -3.06
N ILE A 152 -2.63 10.94 -2.89
CA ILE A 152 -3.31 10.33 -1.74
C ILE A 152 -2.69 10.77 -0.43
N MET A 153 -1.36 10.65 -0.29
CA MET A 153 -0.65 11.00 0.95
C MET A 153 -0.80 12.47 1.30
N ALA A 154 -0.64 13.37 0.33
CA ALA A 154 -0.85 14.79 0.52
C ALA A 154 -2.28 15.11 0.98
N LYS A 155 -3.27 14.42 0.42
CA LYS A 155 -4.66 14.61 0.81
C LYS A 155 -4.95 14.08 2.20
N LEU A 156 -4.42 12.91 2.56
CA LEU A 156 -4.57 12.34 3.90
C LEU A 156 -3.93 13.24 4.97
N GLU A 157 -2.72 13.75 4.71
CA GLU A 157 -2.08 14.71 5.61
C GLU A 157 -2.90 15.98 5.76
N TYR A 158 -3.37 16.57 4.66
CA TYR A 158 -4.24 17.75 4.68
C TYR A 158 -5.49 17.54 5.52
N LEU A 159 -6.20 16.41 5.31
CA LEU A 159 -7.41 16.08 6.05
C LEU A 159 -7.14 15.85 7.54
N SER A 160 -6.02 15.22 7.87
CA SER A 160 -5.57 15.03 9.25
C SER A 160 -5.31 16.39 9.93
N LYS A 161 -4.56 17.27 9.27
CA LYS A 161 -4.27 18.62 9.79
C LYS A 161 -5.55 19.47 9.96
N LYS A 162 -6.51 19.32 9.04
CA LYS A 162 -7.82 19.98 9.16
C LYS A 162 -8.61 19.53 10.40
N ASN A 163 -8.33 18.34 10.91
CA ASN A 163 -8.90 17.79 12.13
C ASN A 163 -7.91 17.86 13.30
N ASP A 164 -7.02 18.87 13.32
CA ASP A 164 -6.09 19.20 14.41
C ASP A 164 -5.09 18.10 14.78
N VAL A 165 -4.76 17.20 13.83
CA VAL A 165 -3.64 16.27 14.02
C VAL A 165 -2.32 17.03 13.95
N ASN A 166 -1.48 16.87 14.96
CA ASN A 166 -0.14 17.42 15.00
C ASN A 166 0.84 16.53 14.23
N PHE A 167 1.76 17.15 13.47
CA PHE A 167 2.82 16.45 12.76
C PHE A 167 4.18 16.96 13.24
N LEU A 168 5.03 16.03 13.65
CA LEU A 168 6.40 16.29 14.07
C LEU A 168 7.33 15.58 13.08
N TYR A 169 7.85 16.32 12.14
CA TYR A 169 8.84 15.87 11.16
C TYR A 169 10.26 15.99 11.67
N GLN A 170 11.24 15.38 10.96
CA GLN A 170 12.66 15.35 11.32
C GLN A 170 12.88 14.85 12.76
N SER A 171 12.07 13.89 13.20
CA SER A 171 12.00 13.43 14.57
C SER A 171 12.06 11.91 14.65
N SER A 172 13.23 11.42 15.05
CA SER A 172 13.50 10.00 15.17
C SER A 172 13.18 9.50 16.58
N ILE A 173 12.39 8.43 16.67
CA ILE A 173 12.16 7.74 17.93
C ILE A 173 13.44 6.99 18.32
N THR A 174 13.94 7.26 19.52
CA THR A 174 15.16 6.63 20.05
C THR A 174 14.89 5.61 21.14
N SER A 175 13.82 5.78 21.91
CA SER A 175 13.35 4.78 22.87
C SER A 175 11.85 4.91 23.13
N ILE A 176 11.24 3.80 23.55
CA ILE A 176 9.87 3.76 24.04
C ILE A 176 9.87 2.90 25.29
N SER A 177 9.33 3.43 26.40
CA SER A 177 9.05 2.65 27.61
C SER A 177 7.57 2.70 27.93
N LYS A 178 7.02 1.56 28.37
CA LYS A 178 5.66 1.48 28.87
C LYS A 178 5.68 1.73 30.37
N GLU A 179 5.03 2.77 30.77
CA GLU A 179 4.68 3.05 32.16
C GLU A 179 3.28 2.47 32.47
N ASN A 180 2.78 2.60 33.67
CA ASN A 180 1.52 1.97 34.07
C ASN A 180 0.38 2.17 33.06
N ASN A 181 0.03 3.41 32.73
CA ASN A 181 -1.11 3.75 31.89
C ASN A 181 -0.75 4.60 30.65
N TYR A 182 0.54 4.77 30.34
CA TYR A 182 1.00 5.56 29.21
C TYR A 182 2.34 5.06 28.69
N TYR A 183 2.74 5.57 27.56
CA TYR A 183 4.06 5.36 26.96
C TYR A 183 4.89 6.64 27.07
N LYS A 184 6.13 6.48 27.49
CA LYS A 184 7.16 7.53 27.43
C LYS A 184 8.00 7.29 26.18
N ILE A 185 8.08 8.29 25.31
CA ILE A 185 8.69 8.21 24.00
C ILE A 185 9.81 9.25 23.94
N SER A 186 11.06 8.81 23.72
CA SER A 186 12.18 9.72 23.51
C SER A 186 12.37 9.99 22.03
N ILE A 187 12.58 11.26 21.71
CA ILE A 187 12.79 11.75 20.35
C ILE A 187 14.14 12.45 20.27
N ASN A 188 14.94 12.15 19.26
CA ASN A 188 16.24 12.78 18.99
C ASN A 188 17.17 12.80 20.23
N ASN A 189 17.03 11.82 21.14
CA ASN A 189 17.73 11.60 22.41
C ASN A 189 17.41 12.58 23.57
N ASP A 190 16.78 13.73 23.33
CA ASP A 190 16.62 14.77 24.36
C ASP A 190 15.16 15.12 24.68
N GLU A 191 14.27 14.99 23.70
CA GLU A 191 12.86 15.34 23.87
C GLU A 191 12.04 14.14 24.34
N ILE A 192 11.15 14.36 25.31
CA ILE A 192 10.27 13.33 25.84
C ILE A 192 8.83 13.69 25.55
N LEU A 193 8.13 12.76 24.89
CA LEU A 193 6.68 12.77 24.71
C LEU A 193 6.02 11.70 25.58
N ILE A 194 4.79 11.95 25.95
CA ILE A 194 3.93 11.00 26.67
C ILE A 194 2.70 10.73 25.79
N SER A 195 2.32 9.47 25.64
CA SER A 195 1.12 9.10 24.91
C SER A 195 0.39 7.93 25.57
N ASP A 196 -0.93 7.99 25.61
CA ASP A 196 -1.74 6.91 26.15
C ASP A 196 -1.78 5.70 25.21
N ILE A 197 -1.73 5.94 23.90
CA ILE A 197 -1.69 4.91 22.85
C ILE A 197 -0.54 5.19 21.88
N VAL A 198 0.21 4.16 21.51
CA VAL A 198 1.23 4.22 20.46
C VAL A 198 0.85 3.29 19.31
N ILE A 199 0.84 3.83 18.09
CA ILE A 199 0.58 3.08 16.88
C ILE A 199 1.85 3.03 16.05
N ASN A 200 2.36 1.81 15.82
CA ASN A 200 3.55 1.59 15.02
C ASN A 200 3.18 1.46 13.55
N ALA A 201 3.44 2.50 12.77
CA ALA A 201 3.30 2.56 11.32
C ALA A 201 4.65 2.87 10.63
N ALA A 202 5.77 2.46 11.24
CA ALA A 202 7.13 2.82 10.85
C ALA A 202 7.68 2.06 9.62
N GLY A 203 6.82 1.39 8.85
CA GLY A 203 7.21 0.73 7.59
C GLY A 203 8.37 -0.24 7.77
N LEU A 204 9.49 -0.02 7.07
CA LEU A 204 10.69 -0.86 7.14
C LEU A 204 11.38 -0.87 8.51
N TRP A 205 11.00 -0.01 9.43
CA TRP A 205 11.56 0.07 10.79
C TRP A 205 10.56 -0.40 11.86
N SER A 206 9.43 -1.00 11.46
CA SER A 206 8.39 -1.41 12.41
C SER A 206 8.87 -2.46 13.41
N ASP A 207 9.77 -3.36 13.01
CA ASP A 207 10.40 -4.33 13.91
C ASP A 207 11.29 -3.65 14.96
N LYS A 208 12.08 -2.65 14.55
CA LYS A 208 12.93 -1.88 15.47
C LYS A 208 12.10 -1.13 16.51
N ILE A 209 11.00 -0.51 16.08
CA ILE A 209 10.07 0.17 16.99
C ILE A 209 9.43 -0.85 17.96
N SER A 210 9.00 -2.01 17.46
CA SER A 210 8.44 -3.08 18.31
C SER A 210 9.45 -3.60 19.34
N ASN A 211 10.71 -3.73 18.94
CA ASN A 211 11.78 -4.19 19.83
C ASN A 211 12.04 -3.22 21.00
N MET A 212 11.79 -1.91 20.84
CA MET A 212 11.95 -0.92 21.90
C MET A 212 11.03 -1.17 23.10
N ILE A 213 9.91 -1.87 22.91
CA ILE A 213 8.96 -2.26 23.97
C ILE A 213 9.00 -3.75 24.29
N GLY A 214 10.08 -4.45 23.86
CA GLY A 214 10.28 -5.87 24.15
C GLY A 214 9.50 -6.84 23.25
N LEU A 215 8.86 -6.37 22.19
CA LEU A 215 8.14 -7.23 21.23
C LEU A 215 9.05 -7.67 20.10
N ASN A 216 9.88 -8.71 20.34
CA ASN A 216 10.91 -9.20 19.42
C ASN A 216 10.44 -10.33 18.50
N LYS A 217 9.13 -10.56 18.41
CA LYS A 217 8.53 -11.67 17.65
C LYS A 217 8.68 -11.53 16.15
N TYR A 218 8.73 -10.31 15.64
CA TYR A 218 8.71 -10.01 14.23
C TYR A 218 10.06 -9.43 13.79
N LYS A 219 10.52 -9.85 12.62
CA LYS A 219 11.72 -9.34 11.94
C LYS A 219 11.34 -8.99 10.52
N ILE A 220 11.77 -7.83 10.04
CA ILE A 220 11.59 -7.40 8.66
C ILE A 220 12.79 -7.86 7.84
N GLU A 221 12.52 -8.58 6.75
CA GLU A 221 13.48 -8.90 5.72
C GLU A 221 13.27 -8.00 4.52
N TYR A 222 14.36 -7.45 3.98
CA TYR A 222 14.30 -6.45 2.90
C TYR A 222 14.46 -7.14 1.55
N TYR A 223 13.52 -6.84 0.65
CA TYR A 223 13.59 -7.22 -0.75
C TYR A 223 13.62 -5.97 -1.61
N LYS A 224 14.60 -5.88 -2.51
CA LYS A 224 14.74 -4.77 -3.44
C LYS A 224 14.01 -5.09 -4.74
N GLY A 225 13.15 -4.18 -5.21
CA GLY A 225 12.60 -4.18 -6.55
C GLY A 225 13.31 -3.13 -7.40
N ASP A 226 13.74 -3.52 -8.59
CA ASP A 226 14.34 -2.60 -9.57
C ASP A 226 13.33 -2.24 -10.65
N TYR A 227 13.28 -0.96 -11.02
CA TYR A 227 12.37 -0.44 -12.06
C TYR A 227 13.16 0.05 -13.25
N PHE A 228 12.72 -0.36 -14.44
CA PHE A 228 13.25 0.14 -15.70
C PHE A 228 12.28 1.15 -16.31
N LYS A 229 12.82 2.23 -16.88
CA LYS A 229 12.05 3.25 -17.57
C LYS A 229 12.29 3.14 -19.07
N SER A 230 11.23 2.91 -19.84
CA SER A 230 11.29 2.88 -21.31
C SER A 230 10.59 4.09 -21.90
N ARG A 231 11.23 4.72 -22.90
CA ARG A 231 10.60 5.82 -23.66
C ARG A 231 9.66 5.31 -24.76
N SER A 232 9.88 4.10 -25.26
CA SER A 232 9.08 3.49 -26.32
C SER A 232 7.75 2.90 -25.83
N LEU A 233 7.58 2.71 -24.52
CA LEU A 233 6.39 2.11 -23.90
C LEU A 233 5.51 3.14 -23.15
N ARG A 234 5.45 4.38 -23.65
CA ARG A 234 4.75 5.47 -22.94
C ARG A 234 3.23 5.39 -22.95
N ASN A 235 2.65 4.71 -23.93
CA ASN A 235 1.21 4.74 -24.18
C ASN A 235 0.54 3.37 -23.96
N LEU A 236 0.89 2.68 -22.88
CA LEU A 236 0.22 1.44 -22.51
C LEU A 236 -1.22 1.70 -22.10
N ASN A 237 -2.13 0.89 -22.61
CA ASN A 237 -3.56 0.97 -22.28
C ASN A 237 -3.87 0.31 -20.95
N CYS A 238 -3.14 -0.75 -20.59
CA CYS A 238 -3.36 -1.51 -19.36
C CYS A 238 -2.05 -2.00 -18.73
N LEU A 239 -2.14 -2.57 -17.54
CA LEU A 239 -1.04 -3.25 -16.86
C LEU A 239 -0.83 -4.64 -17.49
N ILE A 240 0.43 -5.04 -17.71
CA ILE A 240 0.80 -6.34 -18.25
C ILE A 240 1.66 -7.09 -17.24
N TYR A 241 1.24 -8.30 -16.88
CA TYR A 241 1.87 -9.14 -15.89
C TYR A 241 2.08 -10.56 -16.42
N PRO A 242 3.21 -11.21 -16.13
CA PRO A 242 3.34 -12.65 -16.35
C PRO A 242 2.49 -13.43 -15.34
N LEU A 243 2.45 -14.74 -15.47
CA LEU A 243 1.98 -15.60 -14.39
C LEU A 243 2.83 -15.37 -13.12
N PRO A 244 2.20 -15.35 -11.94
CA PRO A 244 2.93 -15.23 -10.70
C PRO A 244 3.85 -16.43 -10.50
N SER A 245 5.11 -16.21 -10.15
CA SER A 245 6.05 -17.27 -9.78
C SER A 245 6.22 -17.34 -8.27
N ILE A 246 6.45 -18.56 -7.74
CA ILE A 246 6.67 -18.77 -6.30
C ILE A 246 8.04 -18.21 -5.89
N SER A 247 8.98 -18.07 -6.81
CA SER A 247 10.38 -17.76 -6.54
C SER A 247 10.78 -16.31 -6.81
N SER A 248 9.94 -15.51 -7.44
CA SER A 248 10.26 -14.10 -7.74
C SER A 248 9.01 -13.23 -7.79
N LEU A 249 9.21 -11.91 -7.64
CA LEU A 249 8.14 -10.92 -7.85
C LEU A 249 7.69 -10.83 -9.31
N GLY A 250 8.44 -11.44 -10.22
CA GLY A 250 8.21 -11.37 -11.67
C GLY A 250 8.70 -10.05 -12.27
N ILE A 251 8.57 -9.95 -13.59
CA ILE A 251 8.76 -8.71 -14.36
C ILE A 251 7.37 -8.21 -14.74
N HIS A 252 7.08 -6.97 -14.44
CA HIS A 252 5.77 -6.37 -14.70
C HIS A 252 5.91 -5.22 -15.68
#